data_a1eb70c5196541005c15594b34b9639f
#
_entry.id   a1eb70c5196541005c15594b34b9639f
#
_cell.length_a   1.000
_cell.length_b   1.000
_cell.length_c   1.000
_cell.angle_alpha   90.00
_cell.angle_beta   90.00
_cell.angle_gamma   90.00
#
_symmetry.space_group_name_H-M   'P 1'
#
loop_
_entity.id
_entity.type
_entity.pdbx_description
1 polymer ?
#
loop_
_entity_poly.entity_id
_entity_poly.type
_entity_poly.pdbx_seq_one_letter_code
_entity_poly.pdbx_strand_id
1 'polypeptide(L)'
;MDVQIERRVIKTLEKYPEKIREHIFNHLRKLEDPYSAPDVECLHSKVQVYRMHIGRTYTVIFKIHKDSNIVQVLDLMTIEQAHKRYGRYH
;
A
#
# COMPACT_ATOMS: atom_id res chain seq x y z
N MET A 1 -12.45 -2.85 7.10
CA MET A 1 -12.09 -3.81 6.04
C MET A 1 -10.92 -4.66 6.49
N ASP A 2 -10.88 -5.90 6.05
CA ASP A 2 -9.74 -6.77 6.30
C ASP A 2 -8.59 -6.39 5.37
N VAL A 3 -7.38 -6.33 5.92
CA VAL A 3 -6.18 -6.01 5.14
C VAL A 3 -5.43 -7.30 4.86
N GLN A 4 -5.28 -7.63 3.58
CA GLN A 4 -4.49 -8.77 3.12
C GLN A 4 -3.21 -8.24 2.46
N ILE A 5 -2.08 -8.83 2.84
CA ILE A 5 -0.77 -8.39 2.37
C ILE A 5 -0.17 -9.47 1.48
N GLU A 6 0.13 -9.12 0.23
CA GLU A 6 0.75 -10.02 -0.72
C GLU A 6 2.13 -10.49 -0.22
N ARG A 7 2.49 -11.72 -0.58
CA ARG A 7 3.77 -12.31 -0.16
C ARG A 7 4.96 -11.45 -0.56
N ARG A 8 4.94 -10.83 -1.74
CA ARG A 8 6.02 -9.95 -2.19
C ARG A 8 6.26 -8.77 -1.25
N VAL A 9 5.19 -8.25 -0.65
CA VAL A 9 5.28 -7.15 0.32
C VAL A 9 5.94 -7.64 1.61
N ILE A 10 5.55 -8.81 2.08
CA ILE A 10 6.15 -9.43 3.28
C ILE A 10 7.64 -9.65 3.06
N LYS A 11 8.05 -10.17 1.90
CA LYS A 11 9.46 -10.38 1.56
C LYS A 11 10.24 -9.07 1.52
N THR A 12 9.64 -8.01 1.00
CA THR A 12 10.26 -6.70 0.99
C THR A 12 10.44 -6.18 2.41
N LEU A 13 9.42 -6.32 3.26
CA LEU A 13 9.48 -5.89 4.67
C LEU A 13 10.58 -6.61 5.45
N GLU A 14 10.80 -7.89 5.17
CA GLU A 14 11.84 -8.68 5.84
C GLU A 14 13.25 -8.12 5.62
N LYS A 15 13.47 -7.38 4.54
CA LYS A 15 14.77 -6.77 4.20
C LYS A 15 15.04 -5.48 4.96
N TYR A 16 14.03 -4.89 5.59
CA TYR A 16 14.15 -3.61 6.27
C TYR A 16 14.46 -3.79 7.75
N PRO A 17 15.18 -2.82 8.36
CA PRO A 17 15.38 -2.82 9.82
C PRO A 17 14.06 -2.80 10.56
N GLU A 18 14.05 -3.34 11.78
CA GLU A 18 12.86 -3.49 12.61
C GLU A 18 12.07 -2.19 12.76
N LYS A 19 12.75 -1.06 13.02
CA LYS A 19 12.08 0.24 13.20
C LYS A 19 11.32 0.67 11.96
N ILE A 20 11.88 0.41 10.79
CA ILE A 20 11.24 0.74 9.51
C ILE A 20 10.04 -0.17 9.29
N ARG A 21 10.17 -1.47 9.58
CA ARG A 21 9.06 -2.42 9.49
C ARG A 21 7.89 -2.00 10.37
N GLU A 22 8.16 -1.63 11.61
CA GLU A 22 7.12 -1.18 12.55
C GLU A 22 6.41 0.07 12.03
N HIS A 23 7.18 1.02 11.52
CA HIS A 23 6.63 2.26 10.94
C HIS A 23 5.69 1.94 9.77
N ILE A 24 6.11 1.06 8.88
CA ILE A 24 5.30 0.65 7.73
C ILE A 24 4.05 -0.10 8.21
N PHE A 25 4.17 -1.06 9.12
CA PHE A 25 3.02 -1.80 9.64
C PHE A 25 1.99 -0.89 10.32
N ASN A 26 2.45 0.12 11.06
CA ASN A 26 1.55 1.09 11.68
C ASN A 26 0.73 1.85 10.64
N HIS A 27 1.30 2.12 9.48
CA HIS A 27 0.58 2.74 8.38
C HIS A 27 -0.36 1.76 7.68
N LEU A 28 0.06 0.50 7.49
CA LEU A 28 -0.79 -0.52 6.87
C LEU A 28 -2.06 -0.77 7.68
N ARG A 29 -2.01 -0.65 9.00
CA ARG A 29 -3.20 -0.77 9.86
C ARG A 29 -4.25 0.29 9.55
N LYS A 30 -3.84 1.46 9.08
CA LYS A 30 -4.77 2.53 8.70
C LYS A 30 -5.62 2.15 7.50
N LEU A 31 -5.19 1.14 6.75
CA LEU A 31 -5.95 0.63 5.60
C LEU A 31 -7.16 -0.23 6.01
N GLU A 32 -7.34 -0.50 7.30
CA GLU A 32 -8.62 -1.08 7.78
C GLU A 32 -9.78 -0.12 7.50
N ASP A 33 -9.48 1.19 7.44
CA ASP A 33 -10.40 2.22 6.95
C ASP A 33 -9.69 3.01 5.84
N PRO A 34 -9.64 2.46 4.62
CA PRO A 34 -8.84 3.04 3.55
C PRO A 34 -9.32 4.41 3.09
N TYR A 35 -10.60 4.72 3.29
CA TYR A 35 -11.17 6.00 2.87
C TYR A 35 -10.79 7.14 3.81
N SER A 36 -10.36 6.82 5.03
CA SER A 36 -9.91 7.80 6.00
C SER A 36 -8.38 7.83 6.17
N ALA A 37 -7.67 6.92 5.50
CA ALA A 37 -6.21 6.85 5.60
C ALA A 37 -5.56 8.09 4.98
N PRO A 38 -4.49 8.64 5.61
CA PRO A 38 -3.81 9.83 5.09
C PRO A 38 -2.96 9.50 3.85
N ASP A 39 -2.70 10.52 3.05
CA ASP A 39 -1.78 10.45 1.89
C ASP A 39 -2.15 9.39 0.86
N VAL A 40 -3.45 9.10 0.72
CA VAL A 40 -3.98 8.16 -0.26
C VAL A 40 -4.38 8.90 -1.52
N GLU A 41 -3.97 8.35 -2.65
CA GLU A 41 -4.36 8.86 -3.97
C GLU A 41 -4.82 7.70 -4.84
N CYS A 42 -5.88 7.92 -5.61
CA CYS A 42 -6.38 6.93 -6.55
C CYS A 42 -5.50 6.91 -7.80
N LEU A 43 -4.98 5.73 -8.15
CA LEU A 43 -4.22 5.53 -9.37
C LEU A 43 -5.11 5.11 -10.54
N HIS A 44 -6.10 4.27 -10.28
CA HIS A 44 -7.02 3.78 -11.30
C HIS A 44 -8.39 3.49 -10.69
N SER A 45 -9.34 4.39 -10.94
CA SER A 45 -10.66 4.32 -10.30
C SER A 45 -11.49 3.11 -10.72
N LYS A 46 -11.41 2.69 -11.98
CA LYS A 46 -12.20 1.56 -12.50
C LYS A 46 -11.90 0.25 -11.80
N VAL A 47 -10.64 0.02 -11.45
CA VAL A 47 -10.21 -1.21 -10.79
C VAL A 47 -9.90 -0.98 -9.31
N GLN A 48 -10.19 0.20 -8.77
CA GLN A 48 -10.02 0.55 -7.37
C GLN A 48 -8.59 0.33 -6.85
N VAL A 49 -7.61 0.81 -7.62
CA VAL A 49 -6.20 0.77 -7.26
C VAL A 49 -5.76 2.13 -6.76
N TYR A 50 -5.08 2.13 -5.61
CA TYR A 50 -4.66 3.32 -4.89
C TYR A 50 -3.20 3.19 -4.45
N ARG A 51 -2.62 4.33 -4.10
CA ARG A 51 -1.32 4.37 -3.42
C ARG A 51 -1.47 5.13 -2.11
N MET A 52 -0.66 4.76 -1.12
CA MET A 52 -0.52 5.52 0.13
C MET A 52 0.96 5.75 0.39
N HIS A 53 1.35 7.02 0.57
CA HIS A 53 2.71 7.35 0.97
C HIS A 53 2.88 7.09 2.47
N ILE A 54 4.03 6.53 2.83
CA ILE A 54 4.42 6.27 4.21
C ILE A 54 5.66 7.10 4.48
N GLY A 55 5.46 8.20 5.20
CA GLY A 55 6.50 9.21 5.39
C GLY A 55 6.89 9.80 4.05
N ARG A 56 8.18 10.11 3.90
CA ARG A 56 8.72 10.72 2.68
C ARG A 56 9.48 9.75 1.78
N THR A 57 9.55 8.48 2.18
CA THR A 57 10.44 7.51 1.53
C THR A 57 9.68 6.38 0.87
N TYR A 58 8.62 5.87 1.49
CA TYR A 58 7.96 4.65 1.04
C TYR A 58 6.56 4.92 0.54
N THR A 59 6.07 4.01 -0.32
CA THR A 59 4.68 3.99 -0.75
C THR A 59 4.21 2.55 -0.88
N VAL A 60 2.93 2.33 -0.60
CA VAL A 60 2.28 1.05 -0.85
C VAL A 60 1.22 1.22 -1.93
N ILE A 61 1.08 0.20 -2.75
CA ILE A 61 0.02 0.09 -3.76
C ILE A 61 -0.98 -0.91 -3.22
N PHE A 62 -2.25 -0.55 -3.23
CA PHE A 62 -3.29 -1.43 -2.75
C PHE A 62 -4.55 -1.35 -3.61
N LYS A 63 -5.33 -2.39 -3.54
CA LYS A 63 -6.62 -2.48 -4.24
C LYS A 63 -7.73 -2.68 -3.23
N ILE A 64 -8.84 -1.99 -3.43
CA ILE A 64 -10.03 -2.14 -2.59
C ILE A 64 -11.00 -3.08 -3.28
N HIS A 65 -11.36 -4.17 -2.61
CA HIS A 65 -12.39 -5.10 -3.04
C HIS A 65 -13.64 -4.83 -2.22
N LYS A 66 -14.51 -3.95 -2.73
CA LYS A 66 -15.71 -3.50 -2.00
C LYS A 66 -16.65 -4.65 -1.67
N ASP A 67 -16.86 -5.55 -2.62
CA ASP A 67 -17.80 -6.67 -2.46
C ASP A 67 -17.35 -7.64 -1.37
N SER A 68 -16.06 -7.83 -1.22
CA SER A 68 -15.47 -8.73 -0.23
C SER A 68 -15.08 -8.03 1.07
N ASN A 69 -15.16 -6.72 1.11
CA ASN A 69 -14.72 -5.90 2.24
C ASN A 69 -13.24 -6.11 2.59
N ILE A 70 -12.39 -6.18 1.55
CA ILE A 70 -10.96 -6.47 1.67
C ILE A 70 -10.14 -5.35 1.03
N VAL A 71 -9.05 -4.98 1.70
CA VAL A 71 -7.96 -4.18 1.13
C VAL A 71 -6.80 -5.11 0.86
N GLN A 72 -6.40 -5.23 -0.39
CA GLN A 72 -5.29 -6.07 -0.80
C GLN A 72 -4.06 -5.20 -1.04
N VAL A 73 -3.03 -5.35 -0.22
CA VAL A 73 -1.76 -4.64 -0.38
C VAL A 73 -0.93 -5.38 -1.41
N LEU A 74 -0.74 -4.75 -2.57
CA LEU A 74 -0.14 -5.38 -3.75
C LEU A 74 1.37 -5.23 -3.81
N ASP A 75 1.89 -4.08 -3.39
CA ASP A 75 3.31 -3.80 -3.52
C ASP A 75 3.75 -2.75 -2.49
N LEU A 76 5.03 -2.78 -2.18
CA LEU A 76 5.70 -1.83 -1.30
C LEU A 76 7.03 -1.46 -1.94
N MET A 77 7.30 -0.17 -2.06
CA MET A 77 8.49 0.32 -2.71
C MET A 77 8.85 1.71 -2.20
N THR A 78 10.01 2.23 -2.62
CA THR A 78 10.32 3.62 -2.38
C THR A 78 9.47 4.50 -3.31
N ILE A 79 9.26 5.76 -2.89
CA ILE A 79 8.50 6.71 -3.71
C ILE A 79 9.16 6.90 -5.09
N GLU A 80 10.50 6.93 -5.12
CA GLU A 80 11.24 7.03 -6.37
C GLU A 80 10.95 5.86 -7.32
N GLN A 81 10.97 4.63 -6.79
CA GLN A 81 10.62 3.43 -7.58
C GLN A 81 9.16 3.48 -8.04
N ALA A 82 8.27 3.97 -7.21
CA ALA A 82 6.85 4.06 -7.52
C ALA A 82 6.59 4.96 -8.74
N HIS A 83 7.27 6.09 -8.85
CA HIS A 83 7.13 6.98 -10.01
C HIS A 83 7.41 6.27 -11.33
N LYS A 84 8.32 5.30 -11.32
CA LYS A 84 8.65 4.50 -12.51
C LYS A 84 7.63 3.39 -12.79
N ARG A 85 6.84 3.00 -11.80
CA ARG A 85 5.94 1.83 -11.87
C ARG A 85 4.45 2.16 -11.94
N TYR A 86 4.07 3.40 -11.68
CA TYR A 86 2.64 3.77 -11.65
C TYR A 86 1.89 3.41 -12.94
N GLY A 87 2.53 3.51 -14.07
CA GLY A 87 1.92 3.15 -15.36
C GLY A 87 1.46 1.69 -15.45
N ARG A 88 2.04 0.80 -14.65
CA ARG A 88 1.67 -0.63 -14.64
C ARG A 88 0.30 -0.90 -14.00
N TYR A 89 -0.22 0.06 -13.25
CA TYR A 89 -1.48 -0.08 -12.50
C TYR A 89 -2.63 0.70 -13.16
N HIS A 90 -2.37 1.29 -14.31
CA HIS A 90 -3.37 2.00 -15.12
C HIS A 90 -3.94 1.10 -16.26
#